data_8338d326a20a831c0c88a73510746d6e
#
_entry.id   8338d326a20a831c0c88a73510746d6e
#
_cell.length_a   1.000
_cell.length_b   1.000
_cell.length_c   1.000
_cell.angle_alpha   90.00
_cell.angle_beta   90.00
_cell.angle_gamma   90.00
#
_symmetry.space_group_name_H-M   'P 1'
#
loop_
_entity.id
_entity.type
_entity.pdbx_description
1 polymer ?
#
loop_
_entity_poly.entity_id
_entity_poly.type
_entity_poly.pdbx_seq_one_letter_code
_entity_poly.pdbx_strand_id
1 'polypeptide(L)'
;MKSFLYIAAAATLLTSCNTLFGKYERDTARTEAFVKQLYRDTVNADRALPAADTTSFGNLPWREVFTDAQLQKLIATALERNTDIRKADLTIKQAEIGLRLNRLAYLPQIAFSPSGTVSKVFMDGMTTNESYAFPVQASWQIDAFGKLYNAKKQGELTVMQAKAARQATQTAIIAGVANLYFGLQMLDEQ
;
A
#
# COMPACT_ATOMS: atom_id res chain seq x y z
N MET A 1 31.53 -24.25 -36.99
CA MET A 1 31.92 -24.39 -35.55
C MET A 1 31.94 -23.06 -34.80
N LYS A 2 32.42 -21.94 -35.38
CA LYS A 2 32.44 -20.62 -34.68
C LYS A 2 31.06 -20.08 -34.30
N SER A 3 30.04 -20.28 -35.16
CA SER A 3 28.66 -19.82 -34.89
C SER A 3 28.01 -20.57 -33.70
N PHE A 4 28.33 -21.84 -33.49
CA PHE A 4 27.84 -22.61 -32.35
C PHE A 4 28.41 -22.13 -31.01
N LEU A 5 29.68 -21.65 -31.05
CA LEU A 5 30.34 -21.10 -29.85
C LEU A 5 29.68 -19.78 -29.38
N TYR A 6 29.25 -18.94 -30.32
CA TYR A 6 28.55 -17.70 -30.00
C TYR A 6 27.13 -17.93 -29.45
N ILE A 7 26.44 -18.94 -29.97
CA ILE A 7 25.11 -19.31 -29.46
C ILE A 7 25.21 -19.91 -28.04
N ALA A 8 26.23 -20.74 -27.78
CA ALA A 8 26.49 -21.29 -26.46
C ALA A 8 26.88 -20.20 -25.45
N ALA A 9 27.73 -19.24 -25.85
CA ALA A 9 28.11 -18.10 -25.01
C ALA A 9 26.89 -17.16 -24.72
N ALA A 10 26.02 -16.93 -25.69
CA ALA A 10 24.80 -16.16 -25.49
C ALA A 10 23.81 -16.88 -24.55
N ALA A 11 23.69 -18.21 -24.65
CA ALA A 11 22.82 -19.00 -23.79
C ALA A 11 23.28 -18.99 -22.32
N THR A 12 24.59 -19.01 -22.06
CA THR A 12 25.13 -18.93 -20.68
C THR A 12 24.94 -17.56 -20.03
N LEU A 13 24.90 -16.49 -20.83
CA LEU A 13 24.60 -15.15 -20.32
C LEU A 13 23.13 -14.99 -19.93
N LEU A 14 22.21 -15.72 -20.56
CA LEU A 14 20.78 -15.67 -20.25
C LEU A 14 20.40 -16.45 -18.99
N THR A 15 21.19 -17.45 -18.57
CA THR A 15 20.93 -18.21 -17.35
C THR A 15 21.38 -17.51 -16.06
N SER A 16 22.23 -16.49 -16.16
CA SER A 16 22.73 -15.74 -15.00
C SER A 16 21.67 -14.84 -14.35
N CYS A 17 20.58 -14.51 -15.05
CA CYS A 17 19.55 -13.62 -14.51
C CYS A 17 18.67 -14.27 -13.43
N ASN A 18 18.61 -15.60 -13.37
CA ASN A 18 17.72 -16.28 -12.40
C ASN A 18 18.27 -16.27 -10.97
N THR A 19 19.58 -16.12 -10.80
CA THR A 19 20.23 -16.03 -9.47
C THR A 19 20.19 -14.63 -8.87
N LEU A 20 20.04 -13.58 -9.71
CA LEU A 20 19.97 -12.17 -9.25
C LEU A 20 18.55 -11.76 -8.79
N PHE A 21 17.52 -12.50 -9.20
CA PHE A 21 16.12 -12.25 -8.85
C PHE A 21 15.54 -13.36 -7.99
N GLY A 22 16.37 -13.99 -7.14
CA GLY A 22 15.92 -14.93 -6.13
C GLY A 22 14.73 -14.32 -5.35
N LYS A 23 13.65 -15.09 -5.26
CA LYS A 23 12.48 -14.72 -4.48
C LYS A 23 12.98 -14.41 -3.07
N TYR A 24 12.93 -13.13 -2.67
CA TYR A 24 13.26 -12.75 -1.30
C TYR A 24 12.24 -13.43 -0.36
N GLU A 25 12.64 -14.48 0.29
CA GLU A 25 11.93 -15.06 1.43
C GLU A 25 12.51 -14.43 2.70
N ARG A 26 11.65 -13.74 3.42
CA ARG A 26 12.01 -13.17 4.71
C ARG A 26 12.34 -14.33 5.66
N ASP A 27 13.54 -14.34 6.22
CA ASP A 27 13.91 -15.28 7.26
C ASP A 27 13.09 -14.98 8.54
N THR A 28 11.94 -15.66 8.65
CA THR A 28 11.06 -15.53 9.81
C THR A 28 11.60 -16.27 11.03
N ALA A 29 12.45 -17.29 10.84
CA ALA A 29 13.01 -18.06 11.94
C ALA A 29 13.87 -17.22 12.88
N ARG A 30 14.64 -16.26 12.33
CA ARG A 30 15.46 -15.32 13.11
C ARG A 30 14.60 -14.33 13.91
N THR A 31 13.51 -13.86 13.31
CA THR A 31 12.56 -12.96 13.96
C THR A 31 11.78 -13.67 15.05
N GLU A 32 11.36 -14.90 14.83
CA GLU A 32 10.66 -15.72 15.83
C GLU A 32 11.54 -16.06 17.03
N ALA A 33 12.81 -16.41 16.77
CA ALA A 33 13.79 -16.65 17.83
C ALA A 33 14.04 -15.38 18.67
N PHE A 34 14.14 -14.21 18.01
CA PHE A 34 14.33 -12.94 18.67
C PHE A 34 13.09 -12.50 19.47
N VAL A 35 11.89 -12.70 18.92
CA VAL A 35 10.63 -12.41 19.61
C VAL A 35 10.46 -13.31 20.83
N LYS A 36 10.82 -14.60 20.76
CA LYS A 36 10.83 -15.49 21.93
C LYS A 36 11.80 -15.03 23.03
N GLN A 37 12.94 -14.41 22.68
CA GLN A 37 13.87 -13.83 23.66
C GLN A 37 13.38 -12.50 24.25
N LEU A 38 12.53 -11.75 23.54
CA LEU A 38 11.95 -10.50 24.03
C LEU A 38 10.79 -10.69 25.00
N TYR A 39 10.17 -11.86 25.03
CA TYR A 39 9.20 -12.24 26.06
C TYR A 39 9.94 -12.51 27.37
N ARG A 40 10.44 -11.46 27.98
CA ARG A 40 11.20 -11.47 29.25
C ARG A 40 10.33 -11.76 30.47
N ASP A 41 9.02 -11.75 30.32
CA ASP A 41 8.06 -12.15 31.32
C ASP A 41 7.63 -13.61 31.14
N THR A 42 8.59 -14.50 30.93
CA THR A 42 8.38 -15.94 31.10
C THR A 42 8.34 -16.31 32.58
N VAL A 43 7.53 -15.59 33.33
CA VAL A 43 7.01 -16.14 34.59
C VAL A 43 5.95 -17.15 34.17
N ASN A 44 6.34 -18.40 34.03
CA ASN A 44 5.54 -19.58 33.68
C ASN A 44 5.57 -20.00 32.19
N ALA A 45 6.76 -20.29 31.67
CA ALA A 45 6.91 -21.05 30.43
C ALA A 45 6.31 -22.48 30.53
N ASP A 46 6.03 -22.97 31.73
CA ASP A 46 5.43 -24.30 31.98
C ASP A 46 3.89 -24.29 32.04
N ARG A 47 3.25 -23.13 32.00
CA ARG A 47 1.82 -23.05 31.85
C ARG A 47 1.50 -22.96 30.37
N ALA A 48 1.43 -24.11 29.72
CA ALA A 48 0.78 -24.23 28.42
C ALA A 48 -0.62 -23.66 28.55
N LEU A 49 -0.80 -22.41 28.12
CA LEU A 49 -2.13 -21.83 27.94
C LEU A 49 -2.84 -22.76 26.96
N PRO A 50 -4.06 -23.20 27.27
CA PRO A 50 -4.81 -24.03 26.35
C PRO A 50 -4.89 -23.31 25.01
N ALA A 51 -4.64 -24.03 23.92
CA ALA A 51 -4.60 -23.52 22.54
C ALA A 51 -5.91 -22.84 22.07
N ALA A 52 -6.90 -22.74 22.95
CA ALA A 52 -8.23 -22.17 22.69
C ALA A 52 -8.31 -20.65 22.92
N ASP A 53 -7.30 -20.00 23.49
CA ASP A 53 -7.41 -18.58 23.89
C ASP A 53 -6.42 -17.65 23.16
N THR A 54 -6.09 -17.98 21.91
CA THR A 54 -5.35 -17.08 21.01
C THR A 54 -6.27 -16.08 20.28
N THR A 55 -7.51 -15.91 20.69
CA THR A 55 -8.30 -14.76 20.27
C THR A 55 -7.69 -13.53 20.95
N SER A 56 -6.76 -12.90 20.24
CA SER A 56 -6.19 -11.63 20.64
C SER A 56 -7.33 -10.70 21.06
N PHE A 57 -7.31 -10.20 22.29
CA PHE A 57 -8.30 -9.23 22.80
C PHE A 57 -8.53 -8.06 21.81
N GLY A 58 -7.52 -7.73 21.00
CA GLY A 58 -7.61 -6.75 19.93
C GLY A 58 -8.51 -7.15 18.75
N ASN A 59 -8.90 -8.41 18.63
CA ASN A 59 -9.82 -8.89 17.58
C ASN A 59 -11.28 -8.94 18.04
N LEU A 60 -11.54 -8.73 19.32
CA LEU A 60 -12.92 -8.70 19.83
C LEU A 60 -13.63 -7.44 19.32
N PRO A 61 -14.90 -7.53 18.93
CA PRO A 61 -15.73 -6.39 18.62
C PRO A 61 -15.77 -5.43 19.83
N TRP A 62 -15.49 -4.17 19.63
CA TRP A 62 -15.44 -3.18 20.71
C TRP A 62 -16.75 -3.11 21.53
N ARG A 63 -17.90 -3.50 20.93
CA ARG A 63 -19.18 -3.57 21.60
C ARG A 63 -19.26 -4.69 22.65
N GLU A 64 -18.47 -5.73 22.50
CA GLU A 64 -18.37 -6.82 23.49
C GLU A 64 -17.42 -6.44 24.63
N VAL A 65 -16.43 -5.59 24.33
CA VAL A 65 -15.46 -5.08 25.31
C VAL A 65 -16.11 -4.02 26.21
N PHE A 66 -16.83 -3.08 25.61
CA PHE A 66 -17.49 -1.98 26.35
C PHE A 66 -19.00 -2.23 26.44
N THR A 67 -19.49 -2.63 27.62
CA THR A 67 -20.90 -3.00 27.87
C THR A 67 -21.80 -1.81 28.21
N ASP A 68 -21.22 -0.65 28.57
CA ASP A 68 -21.97 0.56 28.90
C ASP A 68 -22.65 1.15 27.66
N ALA A 69 -23.96 1.31 27.72
CA ALA A 69 -24.79 1.79 26.62
C ALA A 69 -24.51 3.26 26.24
N GLN A 70 -24.15 4.10 27.23
CA GLN A 70 -23.82 5.51 26.97
C GLN A 70 -22.45 5.60 26.27
N LEU A 71 -21.46 4.88 26.75
CA LEU A 71 -20.14 4.80 26.13
C LEU A 71 -20.24 4.25 24.70
N GLN A 72 -21.03 3.20 24.47
CA GLN A 72 -21.25 2.66 23.12
C GLN A 72 -21.84 3.70 22.17
N LYS A 73 -22.79 4.52 22.62
CA LYS A 73 -23.38 5.59 21.82
C LYS A 73 -22.38 6.69 21.50
N LEU A 74 -21.53 7.06 22.45
CA LEU A 74 -20.47 8.04 22.25
C LEU A 74 -19.43 7.54 21.23
N ILE A 75 -18.96 6.29 21.38
CA ILE A 75 -18.04 5.66 20.44
C ILE A 75 -18.65 5.61 19.04
N ALA A 76 -19.90 5.17 18.89
CA ALA A 76 -20.57 5.10 17.60
C ALA A 76 -20.64 6.48 16.92
N THR A 77 -21.03 7.51 17.68
CA THR A 77 -21.08 8.91 17.18
C THR A 77 -19.70 9.42 16.80
N ALA A 78 -18.66 9.13 17.60
CA ALA A 78 -17.31 9.52 17.31
C ALA A 78 -16.80 8.87 16.02
N LEU A 79 -17.02 7.56 15.83
CA LEU A 79 -16.61 6.85 14.61
C LEU A 79 -17.32 7.36 13.35
N GLU A 80 -18.61 7.75 13.47
CA GLU A 80 -19.37 8.28 12.33
C GLU A 80 -18.91 9.68 11.91
N ARG A 81 -18.61 10.53 12.90
CA ARG A 81 -18.34 11.97 12.65
C ARG A 81 -16.86 12.32 12.59
N ASN A 82 -15.97 11.40 12.93
CA ASN A 82 -14.54 11.68 12.98
C ASN A 82 -13.94 11.89 11.58
N THR A 83 -13.19 12.98 11.45
CA THR A 83 -12.52 13.35 10.18
C THR A 83 -11.35 12.42 9.85
N ASP A 84 -10.70 11.81 10.84
CA ASP A 84 -9.53 10.94 10.59
C ASP A 84 -9.95 9.60 10.01
N ILE A 85 -11.14 9.08 10.36
CA ILE A 85 -11.74 7.93 9.67
C ILE A 85 -12.00 8.26 8.20
N ARG A 86 -12.58 9.44 7.92
CA ARG A 86 -12.83 9.87 6.53
C ARG A 86 -11.54 10.04 5.73
N LYS A 87 -10.49 10.59 6.34
CA LYS A 87 -9.15 10.68 5.72
C LYS A 87 -8.58 9.29 5.45
N ALA A 88 -8.68 8.35 6.39
CA ALA A 88 -8.24 6.99 6.22
C ALA A 88 -8.99 6.29 5.06
N ASP A 89 -10.30 6.47 4.96
CA ASP A 89 -11.11 5.93 3.85
C ASP A 89 -10.71 6.53 2.50
N LEU A 90 -10.37 7.82 2.45
CA LEU A 90 -9.85 8.47 1.25
C LEU A 90 -8.44 7.94 0.88
N THR A 91 -7.59 7.68 1.87
CA THR A 91 -6.28 7.07 1.65
C THR A 91 -6.39 5.67 1.06
N ILE A 92 -7.37 4.86 1.50
CA ILE A 92 -7.65 3.55 0.90
C ILE A 92 -8.05 3.72 -0.57
N LYS A 93 -8.97 4.64 -0.88
CA LYS A 93 -9.38 4.91 -2.28
C LYS A 93 -8.21 5.37 -3.14
N GLN A 94 -7.34 6.21 -2.60
CA GLN A 94 -6.12 6.65 -3.29
C GLN A 94 -5.18 5.49 -3.60
N ALA A 95 -4.96 4.58 -2.64
CA ALA A 95 -4.16 3.38 -2.83
C ALA A 95 -4.78 2.44 -3.88
N GLU A 96 -6.11 2.27 -3.88
CA GLU A 96 -6.83 1.46 -4.88
C GLU A 96 -6.71 2.05 -6.29
N ILE A 97 -6.77 3.38 -6.43
CA ILE A 97 -6.53 4.07 -7.70
C ILE A 97 -5.09 3.83 -8.17
N GLY A 98 -4.10 3.96 -7.26
CA GLY A 98 -2.70 3.67 -7.56
C GLY A 98 -2.50 2.23 -8.05
N LEU A 99 -3.13 1.25 -7.40
CA LEU A 99 -3.13 -0.15 -7.84
C LEU A 99 -3.75 -0.30 -9.23
N ARG A 100 -4.86 0.39 -9.49
CA ARG A 100 -5.52 0.38 -10.81
C ARG A 100 -4.60 0.96 -11.89
N LEU A 101 -3.88 2.04 -11.62
CA LEU A 101 -2.88 2.60 -12.54
C LEU A 101 -1.77 1.60 -12.84
N ASN A 102 -1.24 0.90 -11.82
CA ASN A 102 -0.24 -0.15 -12.01
C ASN A 102 -0.75 -1.30 -12.89
N ARG A 103 -2.05 -1.64 -12.81
CA ARG A 103 -2.67 -2.65 -13.67
C ARG A 103 -2.84 -2.13 -15.11
N LEU A 104 -3.19 -0.86 -15.28
CA LEU A 104 -3.32 -0.25 -16.60
C LEU A 104 -1.98 -0.08 -17.31
N ALA A 105 -0.86 -0.05 -16.57
CA ALA A 105 0.49 0.03 -17.16
C ALA A 105 0.87 -1.19 -18.03
N TYR A 106 0.13 -2.30 -17.95
CA TYR A 106 0.29 -3.44 -18.85
C TYR A 106 -0.33 -3.21 -20.23
N LEU A 107 -1.18 -2.20 -20.38
CA LEU A 107 -1.82 -1.87 -21.65
C LEU A 107 -0.97 -0.90 -22.45
N PRO A 108 -1.04 -0.95 -23.79
CA PRO A 108 -0.42 0.07 -24.63
C PRO A 108 -1.04 1.44 -24.35
N GLN A 109 -0.18 2.45 -24.26
CA GLN A 109 -0.58 3.84 -24.09
C GLN A 109 -0.65 4.52 -25.45
N ILE A 110 -1.76 5.17 -25.73
CA ILE A 110 -1.96 5.95 -26.94
C ILE A 110 -2.07 7.42 -26.53
N ALA A 111 -1.18 8.25 -27.03
CA ALA A 111 -1.19 9.68 -26.80
C ALA A 111 -1.47 10.42 -28.13
N PHE A 112 -2.36 11.39 -28.07
CA PHE A 112 -2.63 12.33 -29.15
C PHE A 112 -2.29 13.74 -28.64
N SER A 113 -1.32 14.39 -29.26
CA SER A 113 -0.76 15.67 -28.80
C SER A 113 -0.80 16.69 -29.94
N PRO A 114 -1.97 17.24 -30.28
CA PRO A 114 -2.05 18.25 -31.31
C PRO A 114 -1.26 19.50 -30.92
N SER A 115 -0.51 20.05 -31.85
CA SER A 115 0.25 21.27 -31.66
C SER A 115 0.08 22.20 -32.86
N GLY A 116 0.04 23.50 -32.59
CA GLY A 116 0.02 24.53 -33.61
C GLY A 116 1.03 25.61 -33.24
N THR A 117 1.86 26.01 -34.19
CA THR A 117 2.80 27.10 -34.03
C THR A 117 2.59 28.14 -35.12
N VAL A 118 2.43 29.38 -34.71
CA VAL A 118 2.39 30.53 -35.60
C VAL A 118 3.63 31.38 -35.32
N SER A 119 4.51 31.50 -36.28
CA SER A 119 5.71 32.34 -36.19
C SER A 119 5.66 33.47 -37.20
N LYS A 120 5.96 34.70 -36.76
CA LYS A 120 6.10 35.87 -37.59
C LYS A 120 7.56 36.29 -37.61
N VAL A 121 8.14 36.32 -38.79
CA VAL A 121 9.55 36.74 -38.99
C VAL A 121 9.55 38.09 -39.67
N PHE A 122 10.21 39.07 -39.03
CA PHE A 122 10.36 40.44 -39.51
C PHE A 122 11.77 40.56 -40.12
N MET A 123 12.00 39.92 -41.26
CA MET A 123 13.21 40.14 -42.06
C MET A 123 12.76 40.38 -43.50
N ASP A 124 13.03 41.58 -44.01
CA ASP A 124 12.79 41.97 -45.41
C ASP A 124 11.39 41.65 -45.98
N GLY A 125 10.36 41.87 -45.12
CA GLY A 125 8.95 41.55 -45.40
C GLY A 125 8.32 40.71 -44.25
N MET A 126 7.07 40.98 -43.94
CA MET A 126 6.35 40.24 -42.89
C MET A 126 5.97 38.84 -43.45
N THR A 127 6.68 37.83 -43.04
CA THR A 127 6.35 36.45 -43.39
C THR A 127 5.69 35.78 -42.17
N THR A 128 4.49 35.27 -42.33
CA THR A 128 3.80 34.47 -41.32
C THR A 128 3.94 32.99 -41.70
N ASN A 129 4.50 32.21 -40.82
CA ASN A 129 4.62 30.76 -40.99
C ASN A 129 3.72 30.05 -39.99
N GLU A 130 2.78 29.28 -40.46
CA GLU A 130 1.84 28.50 -39.68
C GLU A 130 2.15 27.01 -39.84
N SER A 131 2.30 26.30 -38.74
CA SER A 131 2.54 24.87 -38.72
C SER A 131 1.58 24.21 -37.75
N TYR A 132 0.87 23.21 -38.24
CA TYR A 132 -0.03 22.39 -37.43
C TYR A 132 0.43 20.94 -37.50
N ALA A 133 0.56 20.28 -36.34
CA ALA A 133 0.92 18.88 -36.24
C ALA A 133 -0.11 18.14 -35.39
N PHE A 134 -0.47 16.94 -35.85
CA PHE A 134 -1.45 16.06 -35.17
C PHE A 134 -0.79 14.68 -34.92
N PRO A 135 0.28 14.60 -34.13
CA PRO A 135 0.96 13.34 -33.87
C PRO A 135 0.11 12.42 -33.02
N VAL A 136 0.00 11.17 -33.47
CA VAL A 136 -0.51 10.04 -32.68
C VAL A 136 0.68 9.16 -32.33
N GLN A 137 0.91 8.94 -31.05
CA GLN A 137 1.99 8.10 -30.54
C GLN A 137 1.41 6.93 -29.78
N ALA A 138 1.85 5.72 -30.11
CA ALA A 138 1.54 4.50 -29.35
C ALA A 138 2.85 4.00 -28.70
N SER A 139 2.80 3.74 -27.40
CA SER A 139 3.92 3.16 -26.66
C SER A 139 3.42 1.99 -25.82
N TRP A 140 4.21 0.92 -25.79
CA TRP A 140 3.90 -0.26 -24.99
C TRP A 140 5.17 -0.77 -24.32
N GLN A 141 5.08 -0.97 -23.00
CA GLN A 141 6.17 -1.50 -22.20
C GLN A 141 5.94 -2.99 -21.94
N ILE A 142 6.81 -3.83 -22.49
CA ILE A 142 6.84 -5.26 -22.23
C ILE A 142 7.56 -5.49 -20.90
N ASP A 143 6.96 -6.29 -20.01
CA ASP A 143 7.51 -6.58 -18.67
C ASP A 143 8.50 -7.75 -18.70
N ALA A 144 9.65 -7.57 -19.38
CA ALA A 144 10.66 -8.62 -19.52
C ALA A 144 11.37 -8.96 -18.19
N PHE A 145 11.45 -8.01 -17.26
CA PHE A 145 12.21 -8.12 -16.00
C PHE A 145 11.32 -8.04 -14.75
N GLY A 146 10.01 -8.14 -14.90
CA GLY A 146 9.07 -8.16 -13.77
C GLY A 146 8.88 -6.80 -13.07
N LYS A 147 9.25 -5.67 -13.71
CA LYS A 147 9.07 -4.33 -13.17
C LYS A 147 7.59 -4.02 -12.91
N LEU A 148 6.73 -4.27 -13.89
CA LEU A 148 5.29 -4.03 -13.78
C LEU A 148 4.63 -5.01 -12.80
N TYR A 149 5.09 -6.27 -12.80
CA TYR A 149 4.63 -7.28 -11.84
C TYR A 149 4.91 -6.83 -10.40
N ASN A 150 6.15 -6.40 -10.11
CA ASN A 150 6.53 -5.94 -8.79
C ASN A 150 5.79 -4.63 -8.39
N ALA A 151 5.60 -3.70 -9.33
CA ALA A 151 4.82 -2.48 -9.10
C ALA A 151 3.35 -2.79 -8.74
N LYS A 152 2.71 -3.75 -9.44
CA LYS A 152 1.37 -4.23 -9.11
C LYS A 152 1.34 -4.85 -7.71
N LYS A 153 2.28 -5.74 -7.38
CA LYS A 153 2.37 -6.38 -6.06
C LYS A 153 2.58 -5.35 -4.95
N GLN A 154 3.44 -4.36 -5.18
CA GLN A 154 3.62 -3.24 -4.26
C GLN A 154 2.31 -2.46 -4.06
N GLY A 155 1.57 -2.17 -5.13
CA GLY A 155 0.26 -1.53 -5.05
C GLY A 155 -0.74 -2.33 -4.21
N GLU A 156 -0.79 -3.66 -4.35
CA GLU A 156 -1.64 -4.54 -3.54
C GLU A 156 -1.28 -4.46 -2.05
N LEU A 157 0.00 -4.48 -1.72
CA LEU A 157 0.48 -4.32 -0.34
C LEU A 157 0.17 -2.93 0.22
N THR A 158 0.27 -1.88 -0.59
CA THR A 158 -0.10 -0.51 -0.20
C THR A 158 -1.58 -0.40 0.16
N VAL A 159 -2.47 -1.06 -0.59
CA VAL A 159 -3.91 -1.13 -0.23
C VAL A 159 -4.12 -1.86 1.09
N MET A 160 -3.44 -2.98 1.31
CA MET A 160 -3.50 -3.71 2.58
C MET A 160 -3.00 -2.86 3.75
N GLN A 161 -1.90 -2.16 3.57
CA GLN A 161 -1.35 -1.22 4.56
C GLN A 161 -2.33 -0.10 4.89
N ALA A 162 -2.97 0.50 3.90
CA ALA A 162 -3.96 1.56 4.12
C ALA A 162 -5.17 1.05 4.91
N LYS A 163 -5.64 -0.17 4.64
CA LYS A 163 -6.73 -0.81 5.39
C LYS A 163 -6.34 -1.07 6.85
N ALA A 164 -5.14 -1.57 7.09
CA ALA A 164 -4.61 -1.78 8.44
C ALA A 164 -4.46 -0.45 9.20
N ALA A 165 -3.98 0.61 8.55
CA ALA A 165 -3.87 1.95 9.13
C ALA A 165 -5.25 2.53 9.51
N ARG A 166 -6.29 2.31 8.68
CA ARG A 166 -7.66 2.67 9.02
C ARG A 166 -8.15 1.95 10.29
N GLN A 167 -7.87 0.66 10.40
CA GLN A 167 -8.24 -0.11 11.59
C GLN A 167 -7.50 0.42 12.83
N ALA A 168 -6.22 0.74 12.74
CA ALA A 168 -5.46 1.34 13.82
C ALA A 168 -6.04 2.71 14.24
N THR A 169 -6.42 3.55 13.29
CA THR A 169 -7.10 4.84 13.55
C THR A 169 -8.43 4.61 14.29
N GLN A 170 -9.23 3.64 13.84
CA GLN A 170 -10.48 3.30 14.50
C GLN A 170 -10.26 2.87 15.95
N THR A 171 -9.28 2.01 16.20
CA THR A 171 -8.94 1.56 17.57
C THR A 171 -8.46 2.72 18.44
N ALA A 172 -7.66 3.62 17.90
CA ALA A 172 -7.18 4.80 18.63
C ALA A 172 -8.33 5.73 19.05
N ILE A 173 -9.32 5.93 18.17
CA ILE A 173 -10.51 6.75 18.48
C ILE A 173 -11.35 6.09 19.57
N ILE A 174 -11.59 4.78 19.47
CA ILE A 174 -12.35 4.03 20.49
C ILE A 174 -11.67 4.15 21.85
N ALA A 175 -10.35 3.90 21.90
CA ALA A 175 -9.58 4.01 23.13
C ALA A 175 -9.58 5.45 23.68
N GLY A 176 -9.46 6.46 22.82
CA GLY A 176 -9.54 7.86 23.21
C GLY A 176 -10.86 8.24 23.86
N VAL A 177 -11.99 7.85 23.23
CA VAL A 177 -13.32 8.10 23.78
C VAL A 177 -13.53 7.37 25.11
N ALA A 178 -13.13 6.10 25.21
CA ALA A 178 -13.23 5.33 26.44
C ALA A 178 -12.43 5.94 27.58
N ASN A 179 -11.18 6.35 27.32
CA ASN A 179 -10.33 6.99 28.31
C ASN A 179 -10.92 8.31 28.82
N LEU A 180 -11.48 9.13 27.94
CA LEU A 180 -12.13 10.39 28.34
C LEU A 180 -13.40 10.13 29.16
N TYR A 181 -14.20 9.14 28.78
CA TYR A 181 -15.42 8.77 29.47
C TYR A 181 -15.15 8.33 30.92
N PHE A 182 -14.24 7.37 31.09
CA PHE A 182 -13.86 6.90 32.41
C PHE A 182 -13.11 7.96 33.24
N GLY A 183 -12.31 8.82 32.57
CA GLY A 183 -11.68 9.96 33.22
C GLY A 183 -12.68 10.95 33.80
N LEU A 184 -13.78 11.24 33.09
CA LEU A 184 -14.86 12.09 33.58
C LEU A 184 -15.58 11.43 34.77
N GLN A 185 -15.89 10.14 34.71
CA GLN A 185 -16.52 9.43 35.82
C GLN A 185 -15.67 9.50 37.10
N MET A 186 -14.34 9.35 36.98
CA MET A 186 -13.43 9.45 38.12
C MET A 186 -13.42 10.87 38.74
N LEU A 187 -13.62 11.91 37.93
CA LEU A 187 -13.68 13.28 38.43
C LEU A 187 -15.03 13.61 39.10
N ASP A 188 -16.12 12.99 38.64
CA ASP A 188 -17.44 13.19 39.22
C ASP A 188 -17.61 12.49 40.58
N GLU A 189 -16.76 11.48 40.87
CA GLU A 189 -16.79 10.74 42.15
C GLU A 189 -15.90 11.37 43.23
N GLN A 190 -15.11 12.44 42.92
CA GLN A 190 -14.29 13.18 43.88
C GLN A 190 -15.01 14.37 44.49
#